data_eb4d47369db44ad546a96ea9f350549a
#
_entry.id   eb4d47369db44ad546a96ea9f350549a
#
_cell.length_a   1.000
_cell.length_b   1.000
_cell.length_c   1.000
_cell.angle_alpha   90.00
_cell.angle_beta   90.00
_cell.angle_gamma   90.00
#
_symmetry.space_group_name_H-M   'P 1'
#
loop_
_entity.id
_entity.type
_entity.pdbx_description
1 polymer ?
#
loop_
_entity_poly.entity_id
_entity_poly.type
_entity_poly.pdbx_seq_one_letter_code
_entity_poly.pdbx_strand_id
1 'polypeptide(L)'
;MIAPVDALSAGTYKVEWRVVSADGHPVDGSFSFTVGDTTVGTPIAPVAPPQTAQPEPREEAEVWGPAAFGAPLIPAVLRGTGLGALMATVGLLLFMAAAKPNAAQHGDRRLRSVTTAFAVAAPVLLGAHLVTWLINTSPDLKFDPAWAASALGTTVGKIELWRVGLTILALWAWWLARRTRLALLFAAAAVVVSGAVGHSAAIAPAWAVPAKAIHLLASAIWVGGLLWLLIRPAGDDVQLFATDADRVSSRALWAVIAVAFTGVVQTRLFLDSWSGLVTSAYGLLVLAKTAGLLVLVAFGAYNRQRVMPRLTAEPNGTEVGVLRASVTREIVVVAIVILLGGLLAYVPPPNETEAGMSSAAPVPALSQQDTS
;
A
#
# COMPACT_ATOMS: atom_id res chain seq x y z
N MET A 1 -2.81 -16.11 22.77
CA MET A 1 -3.51 -15.12 23.64
C MET A 1 -4.29 -15.93 24.66
N ILE A 2 -4.19 -15.63 25.95
CA ILE A 2 -4.95 -16.29 27.01
C ILE A 2 -5.87 -15.22 27.59
N ALA A 3 -7.18 -15.44 27.55
CA ALA A 3 -8.16 -14.58 28.19
C ALA A 3 -8.60 -15.27 29.50
N PRO A 4 -8.27 -14.72 30.66
CA PRO A 4 -8.79 -15.25 31.93
C PRO A 4 -10.31 -15.03 31.97
N VAL A 5 -11.04 -16.05 32.32
CA VAL A 5 -12.47 -16.00 32.54
C VAL A 5 -12.75 -16.47 33.97
N ASP A 6 -13.75 -15.90 34.64
CA ASP A 6 -14.23 -16.37 35.93
C ASP A 6 -14.80 -17.79 35.79
N ALA A 7 -15.01 -18.46 36.95
CA ALA A 7 -15.58 -19.80 36.95
C ALA A 7 -16.93 -19.81 36.25
N LEU A 8 -17.02 -20.60 35.16
CA LEU A 8 -18.22 -20.70 34.35
C LEU A 8 -19.20 -21.72 34.98
N SER A 9 -20.49 -21.40 35.01
CA SER A 9 -21.54 -22.32 35.38
C SER A 9 -21.77 -23.37 34.30
N ALA A 10 -22.46 -24.48 34.63
CA ALA A 10 -22.83 -25.46 33.59
C ALA A 10 -23.72 -24.82 32.52
N GLY A 11 -23.33 -25.02 31.25
CA GLY A 11 -24.06 -24.44 30.11
C GLY A 11 -23.21 -24.42 28.85
N THR A 12 -23.83 -24.03 27.74
CA THR A 12 -23.12 -23.84 26.46
C THR A 12 -22.74 -22.39 26.27
N TYR A 13 -21.48 -22.15 25.99
CA TYR A 13 -20.89 -20.82 25.83
C TYR A 13 -20.46 -20.67 24.36
N LYS A 14 -20.81 -19.52 23.77
CA LYS A 14 -20.32 -19.08 22.47
C LYS A 14 -19.20 -18.07 22.69
N VAL A 15 -18.03 -18.32 22.10
CA VAL A 15 -16.91 -17.38 22.06
C VAL A 15 -16.86 -16.74 20.69
N GLU A 16 -17.00 -15.44 20.65
CA GLU A 16 -16.75 -14.64 19.46
C GLU A 16 -15.38 -13.97 19.61
N TRP A 17 -14.56 -14.06 18.57
CA TRP A 17 -13.23 -13.48 18.60
C TRP A 17 -12.97 -12.63 17.36
N ARG A 18 -12.16 -11.60 17.55
CA ARG A 18 -11.66 -10.75 16.47
C ARG A 18 -10.19 -10.45 16.69
N VAL A 19 -9.40 -10.58 15.63
CA VAL A 19 -7.95 -10.33 15.67
C VAL A 19 -7.53 -9.53 14.43
N VAL A 20 -6.37 -8.88 14.52
CA VAL A 20 -5.74 -8.26 13.36
C VAL A 20 -4.74 -9.26 12.79
N SER A 21 -4.93 -9.65 11.54
CA SER A 21 -4.06 -10.58 10.82
C SER A 21 -2.69 -9.95 10.48
N ALA A 22 -1.74 -10.77 10.00
CA ALA A 22 -0.40 -10.33 9.64
C ALA A 22 -0.38 -9.29 8.50
N ASP A 23 -1.39 -9.26 7.65
CA ASP A 23 -1.57 -8.28 6.58
C ASP A 23 -2.28 -6.99 7.02
N GLY A 24 -2.80 -6.97 8.27
CA GLY A 24 -3.47 -5.81 8.88
C GLY A 24 -4.98 -5.78 8.72
N HIS A 25 -5.61 -6.84 8.19
CA HIS A 25 -7.06 -6.93 8.09
C HIS A 25 -7.67 -7.55 9.35
N PRO A 26 -8.92 -7.17 9.74
CA PRO A 26 -9.62 -7.85 10.80
C PRO A 26 -10.05 -9.24 10.34
N VAL A 27 -9.84 -10.22 11.20
CA VAL A 27 -10.34 -11.58 11.04
C VAL A 27 -11.18 -11.89 12.28
N ASP A 28 -12.39 -12.36 12.08
CA ASP A 28 -13.32 -12.73 13.14
C ASP A 28 -13.80 -14.16 12.99
N GLY A 29 -14.23 -14.74 14.08
CA GLY A 29 -14.79 -16.07 14.09
C GLY A 29 -15.50 -16.35 15.41
N SER A 30 -16.13 -17.50 15.49
CA SER A 30 -16.78 -17.96 16.71
C SER A 30 -16.66 -19.47 16.87
N PHE A 31 -16.64 -19.91 18.10
CA PHE A 31 -16.80 -21.32 18.46
C PHE A 31 -17.64 -21.45 19.73
N SER A 32 -18.24 -22.62 19.92
CA SER A 32 -19.01 -22.90 21.12
C SER A 32 -18.37 -24.05 21.88
N PHE A 33 -18.43 -24.01 23.21
CA PHE A 33 -18.04 -25.10 24.08
C PHE A 33 -19.05 -25.25 25.24
N THR A 34 -19.12 -26.45 25.82
CA THR A 34 -20.05 -26.74 26.94
C THR A 34 -19.26 -26.97 28.19
N VAL A 35 -19.69 -26.33 29.32
CA VAL A 35 -19.21 -26.57 30.67
C VAL A 35 -20.30 -27.30 31.44
N GLY A 36 -19.97 -28.36 32.15
CA GLY A 36 -20.87 -29.11 32.99
C GLY A 36 -20.52 -30.59 33.07
N ASP A 37 -21.13 -31.31 34.08
CA ASP A 37 -20.91 -32.72 34.24
C ASP A 37 -21.37 -33.51 33.01
N THR A 38 -20.43 -34.16 32.35
CA THR A 38 -20.72 -35.29 31.50
C THR A 38 -21.16 -36.46 32.39
N THR A 39 -22.39 -36.42 32.91
CA THR A 39 -23.02 -37.63 33.40
C THR A 39 -23.10 -38.55 32.24
N VAL A 40 -22.39 -39.69 32.37
CA VAL A 40 -22.36 -40.80 31.43
C VAL A 40 -23.80 -41.27 31.20
N GLY A 41 -24.43 -40.74 30.20
CA GLY A 41 -25.81 -41.08 29.87
C GLY A 41 -26.02 -40.91 28.36
N THR A 42 -25.92 -42.04 27.64
CA THR A 42 -26.20 -42.26 26.23
C THR A 42 -25.11 -41.68 25.28
N PRO A 43 -24.52 -42.49 24.39
CA PRO A 43 -23.67 -41.97 23.35
C PRO A 43 -24.48 -40.95 22.54
N ILE A 44 -24.21 -39.69 22.75
CA ILE A 44 -24.66 -38.69 21.79
C ILE A 44 -24.06 -39.11 20.47
N ALA A 45 -24.91 -39.40 19.48
CA ALA A 45 -24.48 -39.59 18.12
C ALA A 45 -23.40 -38.53 17.80
N PRO A 46 -22.32 -38.86 17.07
CA PRO A 46 -21.26 -37.93 16.79
C PRO A 46 -21.94 -36.61 16.38
N VAL A 47 -21.86 -35.59 17.25
CA VAL A 47 -22.22 -34.24 16.84
C VAL A 47 -21.34 -33.99 15.63
N ALA A 48 -21.97 -33.93 14.48
CA ALA A 48 -21.26 -33.55 13.26
C ALA A 48 -20.29 -32.42 13.65
N PRO A 49 -19.00 -32.53 13.30
CA PRO A 49 -18.02 -31.52 13.66
C PRO A 49 -18.72 -30.18 13.48
N PRO A 50 -18.61 -29.21 14.44
CA PRO A 50 -19.33 -27.98 14.33
C PRO A 50 -19.16 -27.57 12.89
N GLN A 51 -20.26 -27.61 12.16
CA GLN A 51 -20.24 -27.02 10.82
C GLN A 51 -19.74 -25.62 11.15
N THR A 52 -18.45 -25.43 10.96
CA THR A 52 -17.94 -24.09 10.76
C THR A 52 -19.01 -23.50 9.92
N ALA A 53 -19.80 -22.53 10.47
CA ALA A 53 -20.89 -21.96 9.73
C ALA A 53 -20.25 -21.71 8.39
N GLN A 54 -20.55 -22.59 7.43
CA GLN A 54 -20.08 -22.38 6.07
C GLN A 54 -20.54 -20.97 5.87
N PRO A 55 -19.65 -20.02 5.63
CA PRO A 55 -20.11 -18.71 5.26
C PRO A 55 -21.12 -19.05 4.20
N GLU A 56 -22.43 -18.78 4.50
CA GLU A 56 -23.54 -19.11 3.61
C GLU A 56 -22.99 -18.91 2.23
N PRO A 57 -23.11 -19.88 1.27
CA PRO A 57 -22.44 -19.75 -0.01
C PRO A 57 -22.77 -18.32 -0.40
N ARG A 58 -21.80 -17.39 -0.26
CA ARG A 58 -22.01 -16.03 -0.70
C ARG A 58 -22.47 -16.25 -2.10
N GLU A 59 -23.77 -16.02 -2.36
CA GLU A 59 -24.35 -16.06 -3.69
C GLU A 59 -23.24 -15.54 -4.55
N GLU A 60 -22.79 -16.30 -5.55
CA GLU A 60 -21.60 -16.01 -6.35
C GLU A 60 -21.60 -14.51 -6.62
N ALA A 61 -20.95 -13.78 -5.70
CA ALA A 61 -21.09 -12.32 -5.64
C ALA A 61 -20.62 -11.90 -7.01
N GLU A 62 -21.54 -11.37 -7.79
CA GLU A 62 -21.33 -11.00 -9.18
C GLU A 62 -19.91 -10.54 -9.32
N VAL A 63 -19.08 -11.27 -10.07
CA VAL A 63 -17.63 -11.03 -10.24
C VAL A 63 -17.34 -9.55 -10.56
N TRP A 64 -18.40 -8.82 -10.92
CA TRP A 64 -18.40 -7.43 -11.37
C TRP A 64 -19.25 -6.47 -10.51
N GLY A 65 -19.90 -6.92 -9.42
CA GLY A 65 -20.71 -6.06 -8.55
C GLY A 65 -19.88 -5.19 -7.60
N PRO A 66 -20.44 -4.08 -7.07
CA PRO A 66 -19.78 -3.24 -6.06
C PRO A 66 -19.37 -4.02 -4.81
N ALA A 67 -20.06 -5.11 -4.50
CA ALA A 67 -19.75 -6.03 -3.41
C ALA A 67 -18.45 -6.83 -3.64
N ALA A 68 -18.06 -7.08 -4.89
CA ALA A 68 -16.79 -7.73 -5.24
C ALA A 68 -15.56 -6.89 -4.80
N PHE A 69 -15.74 -5.57 -4.72
CA PHE A 69 -14.72 -4.64 -4.26
C PHE A 69 -14.85 -4.29 -2.78
N GLY A 70 -15.63 -4.97 -1.96
CA GLY A 70 -15.93 -4.75 -0.53
C GLY A 70 -14.91 -3.98 0.34
N ALA A 71 -13.96 -3.37 -0.32
CA ALA A 71 -12.89 -2.58 0.25
C ALA A 71 -13.45 -1.27 0.83
N PRO A 72 -13.09 -0.94 2.06
CA PRO A 72 -13.46 0.33 2.66
C PRO A 72 -12.78 1.47 1.87
N LEU A 73 -13.57 2.21 1.10
CA LEU A 73 -13.07 3.25 0.17
C LEU A 73 -12.27 4.35 0.89
N ILE A 74 -12.74 4.80 2.05
CA ILE A 74 -12.09 5.89 2.79
C ILE A 74 -10.64 5.53 3.17
N PRO A 75 -10.35 4.44 3.89
CA PRO A 75 -8.97 4.08 4.19
C PRO A 75 -8.16 3.73 2.94
N ALA A 76 -8.74 3.17 1.89
CA ALA A 76 -8.05 2.91 0.64
C ALA A 76 -7.57 4.21 -0.05
N VAL A 77 -8.44 5.22 -0.13
CA VAL A 77 -8.11 6.54 -0.68
C VAL A 77 -7.07 7.25 0.20
N LEU A 78 -7.24 7.26 1.53
CA LEU A 78 -6.28 7.87 2.45
C LEU A 78 -4.89 7.19 2.34
N ARG A 79 -4.84 5.87 2.23
CA ARG A 79 -3.60 5.13 2.01
C ARG A 79 -2.95 5.48 0.67
N GLY A 80 -3.72 5.46 -0.41
CA GLY A 80 -3.23 5.78 -1.75
C GLY A 80 -2.70 7.21 -1.84
N THR A 81 -3.50 8.19 -1.44
CA THR A 81 -3.10 9.61 -1.46
C THR A 81 -1.96 9.91 -0.50
N GLY A 82 -1.94 9.31 0.70
CA GLY A 82 -0.86 9.46 1.66
C GLY A 82 0.47 8.90 1.16
N LEU A 83 0.47 7.71 0.56
CA LEU A 83 1.65 7.14 -0.11
C LEU A 83 2.06 7.99 -1.32
N GLY A 84 1.12 8.49 -2.11
CA GLY A 84 1.39 9.41 -3.21
C GLY A 84 2.08 10.68 -2.76
N ALA A 85 1.61 11.30 -1.68
CA ALA A 85 2.23 12.48 -1.08
C ALA A 85 3.64 12.17 -0.54
N LEU A 86 3.83 11.02 0.08
CA LEU A 86 5.14 10.56 0.56
C LEU A 86 6.12 10.33 -0.61
N MET A 87 5.68 9.64 -1.68
CA MET A 87 6.48 9.43 -2.89
C MET A 87 6.85 10.75 -3.56
N ALA A 88 5.92 11.70 -3.67
CA ALA A 88 6.18 13.04 -4.18
C ALA A 88 7.23 13.78 -3.32
N THR A 89 7.12 13.68 -2.00
CA THR A 89 8.09 14.25 -1.06
C THR A 89 9.48 13.68 -1.27
N VAL A 90 9.63 12.35 -1.28
CA VAL A 90 10.93 11.66 -1.51
C VAL A 90 11.53 12.09 -2.84
N GLY A 91 10.75 12.04 -3.92
CA GLY A 91 11.24 12.36 -5.24
C GLY A 91 11.68 13.83 -5.37
N LEU A 92 10.86 14.78 -4.91
CA LEU A 92 11.22 16.21 -4.93
C LEU A 92 12.47 16.48 -4.08
N LEU A 93 12.57 15.93 -2.86
CA LEU A 93 13.75 16.06 -2.01
C LEU A 93 15.00 15.45 -2.67
N LEU A 94 14.88 14.33 -3.37
CA LEU A 94 15.96 13.69 -4.10
C LEU A 94 16.50 14.61 -5.22
N PHE A 95 15.59 15.17 -6.04
CA PHE A 95 16.00 16.08 -7.12
C PHE A 95 16.56 17.39 -6.58
N MET A 96 16.02 17.91 -5.49
CA MET A 96 16.58 19.10 -4.81
C MET A 96 17.98 18.83 -4.23
N ALA A 97 18.19 17.65 -3.60
CA ALA A 97 19.49 17.28 -3.04
C ALA A 97 20.56 17.02 -4.12
N ALA A 98 20.14 16.64 -5.34
CA ALA A 98 21.01 16.38 -6.48
C ALA A 98 21.23 17.60 -7.39
N ALA A 99 20.47 18.69 -7.22
CA ALA A 99 20.60 19.90 -8.02
C ALA A 99 21.88 20.67 -7.66
N LYS A 100 22.51 21.26 -8.68
CA LYS A 100 23.67 22.14 -8.46
C LYS A 100 23.24 23.45 -7.75
N PRO A 101 24.07 24.03 -6.86
CA PRO A 101 23.71 25.21 -6.08
C PRO A 101 23.22 26.40 -6.93
N ASN A 102 23.82 26.62 -8.11
CA ASN A 102 23.47 27.73 -9.00
C ASN A 102 22.12 27.54 -9.73
N ALA A 103 21.65 26.30 -9.86
CA ALA A 103 20.38 25.99 -10.48
C ALA A 103 19.17 26.18 -9.53
N ALA A 104 19.41 26.29 -8.24
CA ALA A 104 18.38 26.36 -7.20
C ALA A 104 17.81 27.77 -6.98
N GLN A 105 18.51 28.83 -7.41
CA GLN A 105 18.17 30.18 -6.98
C GLN A 105 16.91 30.80 -7.62
N HIS A 106 16.53 30.41 -8.84
CA HIS A 106 15.42 31.02 -9.58
C HIS A 106 14.07 30.31 -9.48
N GLY A 107 14.02 29.10 -8.94
CA GLY A 107 12.75 28.34 -8.78
C GLY A 107 12.39 28.02 -7.33
N ASP A 108 13.16 28.52 -6.38
CA ASP A 108 13.23 27.98 -5.02
C ASP A 108 11.91 28.11 -4.23
N ARG A 109 11.21 29.23 -4.34
CA ARG A 109 9.99 29.47 -3.54
C ARG A 109 8.85 28.51 -3.91
N ARG A 110 8.52 28.39 -5.19
CA ARG A 110 7.43 27.52 -5.67
C ARG A 110 7.74 26.04 -5.40
N LEU A 111 8.96 25.61 -5.70
CA LEU A 111 9.43 24.27 -5.46
C LEU A 111 9.40 23.93 -3.97
N ARG A 112 9.90 24.83 -3.12
CA ARG A 112 9.85 24.65 -1.66
C ARG A 112 8.41 24.62 -1.14
N SER A 113 7.52 25.47 -1.63
CA SER A 113 6.10 25.50 -1.24
C SER A 113 5.40 24.19 -1.59
N VAL A 114 5.58 23.68 -2.81
CA VAL A 114 4.96 22.40 -3.25
C VAL A 114 5.56 21.23 -2.49
N THR A 115 6.90 21.20 -2.29
CA THR A 115 7.53 20.15 -1.48
C THR A 115 7.01 20.17 -0.04
N THR A 116 6.82 21.37 0.54
CA THR A 116 6.24 21.52 1.88
C THR A 116 4.80 21.01 1.92
N ALA A 117 4.00 21.32 0.90
CA ALA A 117 2.62 20.84 0.82
C ALA A 117 2.55 19.32 0.83
N PHE A 118 3.37 18.63 0.04
CA PHE A 118 3.44 17.17 0.06
C PHE A 118 4.02 16.61 1.36
N ALA A 119 5.05 17.26 1.92
CA ALA A 119 5.65 16.85 3.19
C ALA A 119 4.69 17.00 4.37
N VAL A 120 3.73 17.95 4.32
CA VAL A 120 2.63 18.07 5.29
C VAL A 120 1.52 17.06 4.98
N ALA A 121 1.14 16.91 3.71
CA ALA A 121 0.07 16.02 3.32
C ALA A 121 0.38 14.54 3.68
N ALA A 122 1.64 14.10 3.57
CA ALA A 122 2.02 12.71 3.85
C ALA A 122 1.69 12.28 5.30
N PRO A 123 2.18 12.93 6.37
CA PRO A 123 1.84 12.53 7.73
C PRO A 123 0.37 12.75 8.08
N VAL A 124 -0.29 13.78 7.53
CA VAL A 124 -1.72 14.02 7.76
C VAL A 124 -2.57 12.89 7.17
N LEU A 125 -2.35 12.53 5.91
CA LEU A 125 -3.13 11.49 5.23
C LEU A 125 -2.81 10.09 5.77
N LEU A 126 -1.54 9.79 6.05
CA LEU A 126 -1.15 8.50 6.64
C LEU A 126 -1.57 8.40 8.10
N GLY A 127 -1.60 9.50 8.85
CA GLY A 127 -2.17 9.55 10.19
C GLY A 127 -3.70 9.33 10.18
N ALA A 128 -4.41 9.99 9.26
CA ALA A 128 -5.83 9.76 9.05
C ALA A 128 -6.12 8.31 8.63
N HIS A 129 -5.27 7.72 7.77
CA HIS A 129 -5.34 6.30 7.43
C HIS A 129 -5.17 5.41 8.67
N LEU A 130 -4.19 5.68 9.53
CA LEU A 130 -3.98 4.94 10.78
C LEU A 130 -5.21 4.99 11.68
N VAL A 131 -5.82 6.17 11.84
CA VAL A 131 -7.06 6.32 12.65
C VAL A 131 -8.21 5.51 12.04
N THR A 132 -8.43 5.61 10.73
CA THR A 132 -9.49 4.84 10.05
C THR A 132 -9.22 3.34 10.11
N TRP A 133 -7.96 2.91 10.07
CA TRP A 133 -7.57 1.51 10.25
C TRP A 133 -7.90 1.02 11.67
N LEU A 134 -7.58 1.78 12.71
CA LEU A 134 -7.94 1.45 14.10
C LEU A 134 -9.46 1.32 14.29
N ILE A 135 -10.25 2.20 13.68
CA ILE A 135 -11.71 2.14 13.71
C ILE A 135 -12.23 0.89 12.98
N ASN A 136 -11.75 0.62 11.77
CA ASN A 136 -12.25 -0.50 10.96
C ASN A 136 -11.84 -1.87 11.50
N THR A 137 -10.76 -1.95 12.27
CA THR A 137 -10.35 -3.20 12.92
C THR A 137 -11.04 -3.42 14.27
N SER A 138 -11.62 -2.38 14.88
CA SER A 138 -12.37 -2.46 16.14
C SER A 138 -13.66 -3.29 15.98
N PRO A 139 -14.04 -4.08 17.01
CA PRO A 139 -15.29 -4.88 16.99
C PRO A 139 -16.54 -4.06 16.68
N ASP A 140 -16.65 -2.88 17.27
CA ASP A 140 -17.83 -2.02 17.16
C ASP A 140 -17.74 -1.00 16.00
N LEU A 141 -16.71 -1.05 15.17
CA LEU A 141 -16.42 -0.08 14.12
C LEU A 141 -16.36 1.36 14.65
N LYS A 142 -15.86 1.53 15.88
CA LYS A 142 -15.70 2.82 16.58
C LYS A 142 -14.29 2.94 17.13
N PHE A 143 -13.86 4.15 17.40
CA PHE A 143 -12.59 4.36 18.09
C PHE A 143 -12.73 3.92 19.55
N ASP A 144 -11.99 2.87 19.89
CA ASP A 144 -11.85 2.34 21.25
C ASP A 144 -10.37 2.46 21.67
N PRO A 145 -10.06 3.21 22.74
CA PRO A 145 -8.68 3.36 23.22
C PRO A 145 -8.01 2.06 23.65
N ALA A 146 -8.75 1.12 24.26
CA ALA A 146 -8.21 -0.17 24.71
C ALA A 146 -7.87 -1.05 23.51
N TRP A 147 -8.78 -1.12 22.52
CA TRP A 147 -8.53 -1.78 21.26
C TRP A 147 -7.35 -1.15 20.52
N ALA A 148 -7.32 0.20 20.42
CA ALA A 148 -6.25 0.93 19.76
C ALA A 148 -4.88 0.61 20.38
N ALA A 149 -4.77 0.59 21.72
CA ALA A 149 -3.53 0.21 22.41
C ALA A 149 -3.11 -1.23 22.07
N SER A 150 -4.04 -2.17 22.03
CA SER A 150 -3.80 -3.56 21.65
C SER A 150 -3.36 -3.69 20.18
N ALA A 151 -4.10 -3.05 19.25
CA ALA A 151 -3.81 -3.08 17.82
C ALA A 151 -2.44 -2.44 17.49
N LEU A 152 -2.10 -1.32 18.12
CA LEU A 152 -0.80 -0.67 17.99
C LEU A 152 0.35 -1.49 18.61
N GLY A 153 0.06 -2.38 19.55
CA GLY A 153 0.99 -3.36 20.11
C GLY A 153 1.38 -4.47 19.11
N THR A 154 0.59 -4.72 18.08
CA THR A 154 0.87 -5.71 17.04
C THR A 154 2.04 -5.30 16.14
N THR A 155 2.60 -6.25 15.38
CA THR A 155 3.65 -5.95 14.40
C THR A 155 3.18 -4.93 13.36
N VAL A 156 1.97 -5.09 12.85
CA VAL A 156 1.39 -4.16 11.86
C VAL A 156 1.20 -2.77 12.45
N GLY A 157 0.63 -2.68 13.66
CA GLY A 157 0.41 -1.40 14.35
C GLY A 157 1.72 -0.65 14.61
N LYS A 158 2.79 -1.35 15.02
CA LYS A 158 4.13 -0.77 15.18
C LYS A 158 4.69 -0.24 13.86
N ILE A 159 4.53 -0.98 12.76
CA ILE A 159 4.98 -0.55 11.43
C ILE A 159 4.21 0.71 10.98
N GLU A 160 2.90 0.75 11.20
CA GLU A 160 2.07 1.93 10.90
C GLU A 160 2.52 3.16 11.71
N LEU A 161 2.81 2.99 13.00
CA LEU A 161 3.36 4.07 13.85
C LEU A 161 4.72 4.56 13.35
N TRP A 162 5.64 3.63 13.03
CA TRP A 162 6.94 3.99 12.47
C TRP A 162 6.80 4.75 11.15
N ARG A 163 5.89 4.32 10.28
CA ARG A 163 5.63 4.99 9.01
C ARG A 163 5.19 6.44 9.21
N VAL A 164 4.20 6.68 10.08
CA VAL A 164 3.73 8.04 10.39
C VAL A 164 4.83 8.84 11.10
N GLY A 165 5.51 8.28 12.09
CA GLY A 165 6.59 8.94 12.83
C GLY A 165 7.74 9.38 11.92
N LEU A 166 8.16 8.54 10.98
CA LEU A 166 9.21 8.87 10.01
C LEU A 166 8.78 10.00 9.05
N THR A 167 7.49 10.07 8.67
CA THR A 167 7.00 11.19 7.84
C THR A 167 6.98 12.50 8.63
N ILE A 168 6.65 12.46 9.93
CA ILE A 168 6.74 13.63 10.82
C ILE A 168 8.19 14.07 10.99
N LEU A 169 9.12 13.14 11.18
CA LEU A 169 10.56 13.45 11.26
C LEU A 169 11.09 14.01 9.94
N ALA A 170 10.60 13.54 8.80
CA ALA A 170 10.94 14.10 7.49
C ALA A 170 10.44 15.55 7.35
N LEU A 171 9.20 15.81 7.76
CA LEU A 171 8.65 17.17 7.78
C LEU A 171 9.43 18.09 8.73
N TRP A 172 9.75 17.62 9.93
CA TRP A 172 10.59 18.37 10.88
C TRP A 172 11.97 18.70 10.30
N ALA A 173 12.65 17.71 9.72
CA ALA A 173 13.97 17.88 9.12
C ALA A 173 13.93 18.85 7.93
N TRP A 174 12.86 18.82 7.14
CA TRP A 174 12.65 19.72 6.01
C TRP A 174 12.33 21.13 6.43
N TRP A 175 11.33 21.30 7.26
CA TRP A 175 10.75 22.61 7.55
C TRP A 175 11.50 23.36 8.65
N LEU A 176 11.77 22.67 9.78
CA LEU A 176 12.35 23.29 10.97
C LEU A 176 13.89 23.23 10.96
N ALA A 177 14.45 22.03 10.74
CA ALA A 177 15.90 21.87 10.71
C ALA A 177 16.55 22.31 9.38
N ARG A 178 15.75 22.51 8.33
CA ARG A 178 16.18 22.93 6.98
C ARG A 178 17.27 22.03 6.37
N ARG A 179 17.24 20.74 6.67
CA ARG A 179 18.23 19.73 6.25
C ARG A 179 17.63 18.79 5.21
N THR A 180 17.69 19.15 3.92
CA THR A 180 17.12 18.40 2.79
C THR A 180 17.54 16.93 2.78
N ARG A 181 18.84 16.63 2.99
CA ARG A 181 19.35 15.25 2.99
C ARG A 181 18.80 14.42 4.15
N LEU A 182 18.65 15.01 5.32
CA LEU A 182 18.07 14.34 6.48
C LEU A 182 16.56 14.10 6.28
N ALA A 183 15.84 15.08 5.72
CA ALA A 183 14.45 14.92 5.35
C ALA A 183 14.26 13.79 4.32
N LEU A 184 15.12 13.75 3.30
CA LEU A 184 15.12 12.67 2.31
C LEU A 184 15.36 11.29 2.97
N LEU A 185 16.30 11.20 3.91
CA LEU A 185 16.60 9.94 4.61
C LEU A 185 15.35 9.44 5.37
N PHE A 186 14.70 10.29 6.16
CA PHE A 186 13.50 9.90 6.91
C PHE A 186 12.33 9.58 5.99
N ALA A 187 12.10 10.37 4.94
CA ALA A 187 11.02 10.11 3.98
C ALA A 187 11.26 8.80 3.20
N ALA A 188 12.50 8.53 2.76
CA ALA A 188 12.85 7.27 2.11
C ALA A 188 12.70 6.07 3.06
N ALA A 189 13.10 6.21 4.33
CA ALA A 189 12.88 5.19 5.35
C ALA A 189 11.37 4.91 5.55
N ALA A 190 10.51 5.95 5.55
CA ALA A 190 9.06 5.78 5.62
C ALA A 190 8.51 5.00 4.40
N VAL A 191 9.06 5.22 3.19
CA VAL A 191 8.71 4.46 1.99
C VAL A 191 9.13 2.99 2.15
N VAL A 192 10.34 2.72 2.63
CA VAL A 192 10.83 1.35 2.84
C VAL A 192 9.96 0.62 3.87
N VAL A 193 9.66 1.25 5.00
CA VAL A 193 8.77 0.70 6.04
C VAL A 193 7.37 0.42 5.48
N SER A 194 6.87 1.25 4.54
CA SER A 194 5.59 1.00 3.87
C SER A 194 5.57 -0.29 3.04
N GLY A 195 6.73 -0.83 2.66
CA GLY A 195 6.87 -2.14 2.03
C GLY A 195 6.41 -3.29 2.92
N ALA A 196 6.56 -3.16 4.22
CA ALA A 196 6.23 -4.18 5.22
C ALA A 196 4.76 -4.15 5.69
N VAL A 197 3.86 -3.40 5.04
CA VAL A 197 2.43 -3.33 5.37
C VAL A 197 1.60 -4.04 4.33
N GLY A 198 0.60 -4.83 4.77
CA GLY A 198 -0.36 -5.56 3.93
C GLY A 198 0.17 -6.91 3.45
N HIS A 199 -0.47 -7.52 2.45
CA HIS A 199 -0.23 -8.88 1.94
C HIS A 199 1.24 -9.29 1.75
N SER A 200 2.12 -8.31 1.44
CA SER A 200 3.57 -8.56 1.29
C SER A 200 4.22 -9.11 2.56
N ALA A 201 3.76 -8.66 3.72
CA ALA A 201 4.29 -9.12 5.01
C ALA A 201 3.73 -10.50 5.41
N ALA A 202 2.51 -10.83 4.97
CA ALA A 202 1.83 -12.07 5.30
C ALA A 202 2.30 -13.25 4.43
N ILE A 203 2.37 -13.06 3.10
CA ILE A 203 2.53 -14.17 2.15
C ILE A 203 4.00 -14.59 1.99
N ALA A 204 4.88 -13.64 1.67
CA ALA A 204 6.29 -13.92 1.37
C ALA A 204 7.20 -12.78 1.81
N PRO A 205 7.34 -12.52 3.12
CA PRO A 205 8.00 -11.33 3.65
C PRO A 205 9.44 -11.16 3.15
N ALA A 206 10.19 -12.25 2.97
CA ALA A 206 11.57 -12.21 2.52
C ALA A 206 11.75 -11.65 1.10
N TRP A 207 10.79 -11.81 0.22
CA TRP A 207 10.85 -11.39 -1.18
C TRP A 207 9.87 -10.26 -1.50
N ALA A 208 8.64 -10.36 -0.99
CA ALA A 208 7.58 -9.40 -1.30
C ALA A 208 7.84 -8.03 -0.66
N VAL A 209 8.35 -7.97 0.57
CA VAL A 209 8.64 -6.71 1.26
C VAL A 209 9.75 -5.92 0.54
N PRO A 210 10.92 -6.50 0.23
CA PRO A 210 11.94 -5.80 -0.56
C PRO A 210 11.45 -5.40 -1.95
N ALA A 211 10.74 -6.28 -2.67
CA ALA A 211 10.19 -5.97 -3.99
C ALA A 211 9.24 -4.77 -3.93
N LYS A 212 8.36 -4.72 -2.93
CA LYS A 212 7.44 -3.60 -2.71
C LYS A 212 8.15 -2.32 -2.31
N ALA A 213 9.18 -2.40 -1.45
CA ALA A 213 9.98 -1.24 -1.08
C ALA A 213 10.69 -0.64 -2.31
N ILE A 214 11.31 -1.49 -3.15
CA ILE A 214 11.94 -1.06 -4.41
C ILE A 214 10.90 -0.46 -5.35
N HIS A 215 9.72 -1.09 -5.49
CA HIS A 215 8.62 -0.58 -6.29
C HIS A 215 8.20 0.83 -5.88
N LEU A 216 8.01 1.07 -4.60
CA LEU A 216 7.61 2.38 -4.06
C LEU A 216 8.72 3.42 -4.19
N LEU A 217 10.00 3.06 -3.96
CA LEU A 217 11.14 3.97 -4.15
C LEU A 217 11.32 4.35 -5.62
N ALA A 218 11.22 3.38 -6.54
CA ALA A 218 11.27 3.64 -7.97
C ALA A 218 10.11 4.54 -8.41
N SER A 219 8.91 4.28 -7.92
CA SER A 219 7.74 5.16 -8.15
C SER A 219 7.98 6.57 -7.62
N ALA A 220 8.60 6.71 -6.44
CA ALA A 220 8.95 8.03 -5.87
C ALA A 220 9.94 8.80 -6.75
N ILE A 221 10.94 8.14 -7.31
CA ILE A 221 11.90 8.75 -8.26
C ILE A 221 11.15 9.24 -9.50
N TRP A 222 10.26 8.41 -10.06
CA TRP A 222 9.49 8.76 -11.24
C TRP A 222 8.54 9.92 -11.00
N VAL A 223 7.66 9.81 -9.98
CA VAL A 223 6.70 10.86 -9.59
C VAL A 223 7.42 12.17 -9.29
N GLY A 224 8.52 12.11 -8.53
CA GLY A 224 9.32 13.28 -8.21
C GLY A 224 9.95 13.93 -9.44
N GLY A 225 10.39 13.14 -10.41
CA GLY A 225 10.92 13.66 -11.69
C GLY A 225 9.87 14.39 -12.49
N LEU A 226 8.66 13.84 -12.62
CA LEU A 226 7.54 14.48 -13.29
C LEU A 226 7.15 15.80 -12.61
N LEU A 227 7.02 15.79 -11.29
CA LEU A 227 6.71 17.00 -10.50
C LEU A 227 7.83 18.05 -10.61
N TRP A 228 9.09 17.62 -10.59
CA TRP A 228 10.23 18.50 -10.79
C TRP A 228 10.15 19.26 -12.10
N LEU A 229 9.91 18.56 -13.23
CA LEU A 229 9.79 19.17 -14.55
C LEU A 229 8.60 20.13 -14.65
N LEU A 230 7.49 19.81 -13.96
CA LEU A 230 6.30 20.67 -13.98
C LEU A 230 6.46 21.93 -13.15
N ILE A 231 7.11 21.82 -11.98
CA ILE A 231 7.17 22.91 -11.00
C ILE A 231 8.34 23.84 -11.26
N ARG A 232 9.49 23.32 -11.68
CA ARG A 232 10.69 24.12 -11.93
C ARG A 232 10.47 25.08 -13.08
N PRO A 233 10.71 26.41 -12.90
CA PRO A 233 10.66 27.36 -14.02
C PRO A 233 11.77 27.02 -15.03
N ALA A 234 11.48 27.17 -16.31
CA ALA A 234 12.52 27.08 -17.35
C ALA A 234 13.50 28.26 -17.23
N GLY A 235 13.00 29.42 -16.71
CA GLY A 235 13.80 30.64 -16.56
C GLY A 235 14.25 31.18 -17.91
N ASP A 236 15.27 32.04 -17.88
CA ASP A 236 15.91 32.59 -19.07
C ASP A 236 16.91 31.59 -19.70
N ASP A 237 17.30 30.53 -18.95
CA ASP A 237 18.23 29.48 -19.38
C ASP A 237 17.46 28.18 -19.69
N VAL A 238 16.81 28.16 -20.86
CA VAL A 238 16.08 26.99 -21.37
C VAL A 238 17.03 25.83 -21.63
N GLN A 239 18.29 26.07 -21.96
CA GLN A 239 19.31 25.04 -22.14
C GLN A 239 19.60 24.27 -20.86
N LEU A 240 19.69 24.96 -19.73
CA LEU A 240 19.86 24.33 -18.42
C LEU A 240 18.64 23.48 -18.06
N PHE A 241 17.43 23.98 -18.37
CA PHE A 241 16.19 23.21 -18.19
C PHE A 241 16.19 21.94 -19.06
N ALA A 242 16.58 22.02 -20.34
CA ALA A 242 16.68 20.88 -21.22
C ALA A 242 17.65 19.82 -20.72
N THR A 243 18.83 20.27 -20.21
CA THR A 243 19.82 19.36 -19.62
C THR A 243 19.28 18.63 -18.38
N ASP A 244 18.53 19.33 -17.53
CA ASP A 244 17.92 18.69 -16.36
C ASP A 244 16.76 17.79 -16.75
N ALA A 245 15.98 18.12 -17.76
CA ALA A 245 14.91 17.28 -18.29
C ALA A 245 15.47 15.96 -18.85
N ASP A 246 16.61 15.99 -19.53
CA ASP A 246 17.27 14.77 -20.01
C ASP A 246 17.74 13.86 -18.85
N ARG A 247 18.30 14.46 -17.79
CA ARG A 247 18.67 13.70 -16.58
C ARG A 247 17.46 13.08 -15.91
N VAL A 248 16.35 13.80 -15.80
CA VAL A 248 15.09 13.28 -15.27
C VAL A 248 14.60 12.13 -16.14
N SER A 249 14.56 12.30 -17.46
CA SER A 249 14.13 11.27 -18.42
C SER A 249 14.94 9.99 -18.30
N SER A 250 16.26 10.09 -18.12
CA SER A 250 17.15 8.94 -17.96
C SER A 250 16.88 8.19 -16.64
N ARG A 251 16.68 8.90 -15.52
CA ARG A 251 16.33 8.30 -14.23
C ARG A 251 14.92 7.68 -14.25
N ALA A 252 13.96 8.35 -14.90
CA ALA A 252 12.60 7.86 -15.05
C ALA A 252 12.57 6.54 -15.82
N LEU A 253 13.40 6.35 -16.84
CA LEU A 253 13.49 5.09 -17.58
C LEU A 253 13.85 3.92 -16.65
N TRP A 254 14.91 4.07 -15.85
CA TRP A 254 15.32 3.03 -14.90
C TRP A 254 14.28 2.80 -13.80
N ALA A 255 13.62 3.87 -13.35
CA ALA A 255 12.53 3.76 -12.38
C ALA A 255 11.34 2.97 -12.96
N VAL A 256 10.94 3.22 -14.21
CA VAL A 256 9.88 2.47 -14.90
C VAL A 256 10.23 0.99 -15.04
N ILE A 257 11.47 0.68 -15.44
CA ILE A 257 11.94 -0.71 -15.53
C ILE A 257 11.85 -1.40 -14.16
N ALA A 258 12.30 -0.73 -13.10
CA ALA A 258 12.22 -1.27 -11.74
C ALA A 258 10.76 -1.46 -11.28
N VAL A 259 9.86 -0.50 -11.57
CA VAL A 259 8.42 -0.61 -11.28
C VAL A 259 7.79 -1.79 -12.01
N ALA A 260 8.08 -1.94 -13.31
CA ALA A 260 7.56 -3.04 -14.12
C ALA A 260 8.05 -4.40 -13.61
N PHE A 261 9.36 -4.54 -13.39
CA PHE A 261 9.95 -5.77 -12.89
C PHE A 261 9.39 -6.17 -11.51
N THR A 262 9.39 -5.24 -10.56
CA THR A 262 8.87 -5.50 -9.21
C THR A 262 7.36 -5.72 -9.20
N GLY A 263 6.62 -5.11 -10.14
CA GLY A 263 5.20 -5.37 -10.35
C GLY A 263 4.94 -6.81 -10.79
N VAL A 264 5.72 -7.33 -11.75
CA VAL A 264 5.63 -8.74 -12.18
C VAL A 264 5.97 -9.68 -11.03
N VAL A 265 7.03 -9.40 -10.26
CA VAL A 265 7.41 -10.22 -9.09
C VAL A 265 6.26 -10.29 -8.07
N GLN A 266 5.68 -9.14 -7.71
CA GLN A 266 4.55 -9.11 -6.78
C GLN A 266 3.33 -9.85 -7.32
N THR A 267 3.00 -9.67 -8.61
CA THR A 267 1.89 -10.38 -9.25
C THR A 267 2.09 -11.90 -9.14
N ARG A 268 3.31 -12.40 -9.39
CA ARG A 268 3.62 -13.84 -9.27
C ARG A 268 3.56 -14.36 -7.85
N LEU A 269 3.86 -13.53 -6.87
CA LEU A 269 3.79 -13.92 -5.45
C LEU A 269 2.36 -13.97 -4.90
N PHE A 270 1.42 -13.20 -5.49
CA PHE A 270 0.07 -13.04 -4.98
C PHE A 270 -1.00 -13.75 -5.80
N LEU A 271 -0.67 -14.24 -6.99
CA LEU A 271 -1.55 -15.03 -7.85
C LEU A 271 -1.01 -16.45 -8.01
N ASP A 272 -1.84 -17.43 -7.69
CA ASP A 272 -1.51 -18.87 -7.86
C ASP A 272 -1.46 -19.24 -9.34
N SER A 273 -2.34 -18.65 -10.13
CA SER A 273 -2.43 -18.89 -11.57
C SER A 273 -2.62 -17.59 -12.37
N TRP A 274 -2.24 -17.61 -13.63
CA TRP A 274 -2.46 -16.48 -14.54
C TRP A 274 -3.95 -16.24 -14.85
N SER A 275 -4.80 -17.25 -14.71
CA SER A 275 -6.26 -17.09 -14.83
C SER A 275 -6.81 -16.15 -13.76
N GLY A 276 -6.24 -16.14 -12.56
CA GLY A 276 -6.60 -15.23 -11.47
C GLY A 276 -6.54 -13.75 -11.84
N LEU A 277 -5.79 -13.37 -12.90
CA LEU A 277 -5.78 -12.00 -13.42
C LEU A 277 -7.15 -11.55 -13.94
N VAL A 278 -7.93 -12.45 -14.53
CA VAL A 278 -9.22 -12.13 -15.14
C VAL A 278 -10.41 -12.66 -14.33
N THR A 279 -10.18 -13.58 -13.39
CA THR A 279 -11.25 -14.21 -12.60
C THR A 279 -11.39 -13.64 -11.19
N SER A 280 -10.48 -12.76 -10.74
CA SER A 280 -10.54 -12.17 -9.40
C SER A 280 -10.56 -10.65 -9.43
N ALA A 281 -11.22 -10.03 -8.44
CA ALA A 281 -11.22 -8.58 -8.26
C ALA A 281 -9.79 -8.03 -8.08
N TYR A 282 -8.92 -8.77 -7.37
CA TYR A 282 -7.51 -8.46 -7.22
C TYR A 282 -6.80 -8.41 -8.58
N GLY A 283 -6.98 -9.44 -9.41
CA GLY A 283 -6.37 -9.53 -10.73
C GLY A 283 -6.81 -8.40 -11.66
N LEU A 284 -8.10 -8.03 -11.64
CA LEU A 284 -8.63 -6.92 -12.44
C LEU A 284 -8.00 -5.58 -12.05
N LEU A 285 -7.77 -5.33 -10.75
CA LEU A 285 -7.06 -4.14 -10.30
C LEU A 285 -5.59 -4.15 -10.74
N VAL A 286 -4.93 -5.31 -10.73
CA VAL A 286 -3.58 -5.48 -11.28
C VAL A 286 -3.57 -5.18 -12.78
N LEU A 287 -4.54 -5.67 -13.55
CA LEU A 287 -4.67 -5.37 -14.98
C LEU A 287 -4.93 -3.87 -15.23
N ALA A 288 -5.80 -3.23 -14.46
CA ALA A 288 -6.05 -1.79 -14.56
C ALA A 288 -4.78 -0.96 -14.29
N LYS A 289 -3.99 -1.34 -13.27
CA LYS A 289 -2.68 -0.72 -12.98
C LYS A 289 -1.67 -0.96 -14.11
N THR A 290 -1.66 -2.16 -14.67
CA THR A 290 -0.78 -2.51 -15.80
C THR A 290 -1.15 -1.71 -17.04
N ALA A 291 -2.43 -1.55 -17.34
CA ALA A 291 -2.90 -0.69 -18.42
C ALA A 291 -2.46 0.77 -18.21
N GLY A 292 -2.63 1.29 -16.97
CA GLY A 292 -2.12 2.62 -16.60
C GLY A 292 -0.60 2.75 -16.81
N LEU A 293 0.19 1.73 -16.42
CA LEU A 293 1.64 1.70 -16.65
C LEU A 293 1.98 1.72 -18.16
N LEU A 294 1.27 0.96 -19.00
CA LEU A 294 1.48 0.96 -20.45
C LEU A 294 1.20 2.33 -21.07
N VAL A 295 0.13 3.01 -20.62
CA VAL A 295 -0.16 4.39 -21.05
C VAL A 295 0.99 5.34 -20.64
N LEU A 296 1.49 5.21 -19.42
CA LEU A 296 2.61 6.01 -18.92
C LEU A 296 3.91 5.73 -19.68
N VAL A 297 4.19 4.46 -20.03
CA VAL A 297 5.32 4.08 -20.87
C VAL A 297 5.19 4.70 -22.26
N ALA A 298 3.99 4.72 -22.83
CA ALA A 298 3.75 5.36 -24.14
C ALA A 298 4.01 6.89 -24.09
N PHE A 299 3.55 7.59 -23.04
CA PHE A 299 3.87 9.01 -22.83
C PHE A 299 5.38 9.23 -22.65
N GLY A 300 6.04 8.43 -21.81
CA GLY A 300 7.48 8.51 -21.59
C GLY A 300 8.29 8.25 -22.87
N ALA A 301 7.90 7.26 -23.68
CA ALA A 301 8.49 6.98 -24.99
C ALA A 301 8.30 8.15 -25.95
N TYR A 302 7.08 8.70 -26.02
CA TYR A 302 6.81 9.90 -26.84
C TYR A 302 7.69 11.08 -26.42
N ASN A 303 7.75 11.37 -25.12
CA ASN A 303 8.58 12.45 -24.60
C ASN A 303 10.06 12.23 -24.93
N ARG A 304 10.57 11.02 -24.71
CA ARG A 304 11.97 10.68 -24.95
C ARG A 304 12.36 10.70 -26.43
N GLN A 305 11.47 10.23 -27.33
CA GLN A 305 11.78 10.08 -28.76
C GLN A 305 11.41 11.29 -29.61
N ARG A 306 10.46 12.12 -29.17
CA ARG A 306 9.95 13.24 -29.96
C ARG A 306 10.19 14.60 -29.30
N VAL A 307 9.85 14.73 -28.00
CA VAL A 307 9.89 16.03 -27.31
C VAL A 307 11.31 16.37 -26.89
N MET A 308 12.03 15.45 -26.25
CA MET A 308 13.37 15.70 -25.76
C MET A 308 14.39 16.05 -26.85
N PRO A 309 14.45 15.36 -28.02
CA PRO A 309 15.38 15.74 -29.08
C PRO A 309 15.13 17.15 -29.61
N ARG A 310 13.88 17.58 -29.73
CA ARG A 310 13.54 18.95 -30.17
C ARG A 310 13.95 19.98 -29.11
N LEU A 311 13.62 19.71 -27.84
CA LEU A 311 13.97 20.58 -26.74
C LEU A 311 15.49 20.75 -26.57
N THR A 312 16.28 19.72 -26.88
CA THR A 312 17.75 19.77 -26.80
C THR A 312 18.40 20.42 -28.03
N ALA A 313 17.81 20.23 -29.24
CA ALA A 313 18.31 20.81 -30.45
C ALA A 313 18.01 22.31 -30.54
N GLU A 314 16.79 22.71 -30.20
CA GLU A 314 16.33 24.10 -30.26
C GLU A 314 15.62 24.45 -28.91
N PRO A 315 16.38 24.77 -27.86
CA PRO A 315 15.80 25.11 -26.58
C PRO A 315 14.96 26.37 -26.65
N ASN A 316 13.65 26.26 -26.57
CA ASN A 316 12.72 27.39 -26.60
C ASN A 316 11.51 27.14 -25.71
N GLY A 317 10.76 28.21 -25.39
CA GLY A 317 9.59 28.16 -24.52
C GLY A 317 8.44 27.30 -25.04
N THR A 318 8.30 27.14 -26.36
CA THR A 318 7.26 26.33 -27.00
C THR A 318 7.49 24.86 -26.69
N GLU A 319 8.71 24.34 -26.87
CA GLU A 319 9.04 22.93 -26.58
C GLU A 319 8.95 22.63 -25.07
N VAL A 320 9.31 23.58 -24.20
CA VAL A 320 9.05 23.48 -22.76
C VAL A 320 7.55 23.34 -22.48
N GLY A 321 6.70 24.10 -23.18
CA GLY A 321 5.25 24.03 -23.07
C GLY A 321 4.70 22.66 -23.48
N VAL A 322 5.20 22.09 -24.59
CA VAL A 322 4.84 20.75 -25.08
C VAL A 322 5.22 19.69 -24.04
N LEU A 323 6.44 19.72 -23.50
CA LEU A 323 6.88 18.80 -22.47
C LEU A 323 5.99 18.87 -21.23
N ARG A 324 5.71 20.08 -20.73
CA ARG A 324 4.85 20.26 -19.56
C ARG A 324 3.42 19.79 -19.75
N ALA A 325 2.84 19.99 -20.93
CA ALA A 325 1.51 19.49 -21.25
C ALA A 325 1.47 17.96 -21.25
N SER A 326 2.51 17.30 -21.77
CA SER A 326 2.63 15.85 -21.71
C SER A 326 2.80 15.36 -20.27
N VAL A 327 3.73 15.94 -19.51
CA VAL A 327 3.98 15.61 -18.08
C VAL A 327 2.74 15.80 -17.23
N THR A 328 1.91 16.82 -17.50
CA THR A 328 0.64 17.01 -16.77
C THR A 328 -0.31 15.84 -17.00
N ARG A 329 -0.42 15.32 -18.23
CA ARG A 329 -1.25 14.14 -18.52
C ARG A 329 -0.69 12.89 -17.83
N GLU A 330 0.64 12.72 -17.82
CA GLU A 330 1.28 11.62 -17.09
C GLU A 330 0.96 11.67 -15.59
N ILE A 331 1.02 12.85 -14.96
CA ILE A 331 0.70 13.01 -13.53
C ILE A 331 -0.74 12.59 -13.22
N VAL A 332 -1.71 12.90 -14.10
CA VAL A 332 -3.10 12.48 -13.93
C VAL A 332 -3.20 10.95 -13.94
N VAL A 333 -2.56 10.29 -14.91
CA VAL A 333 -2.56 8.82 -14.98
C VAL A 333 -1.85 8.21 -13.76
N VAL A 334 -0.71 8.77 -13.35
CA VAL A 334 0.02 8.34 -12.14
C VAL A 334 -0.87 8.45 -10.90
N ALA A 335 -1.62 9.55 -10.74
CA ALA A 335 -2.52 9.72 -9.60
C ALA A 335 -3.61 8.63 -9.58
N ILE A 336 -4.19 8.28 -10.72
CA ILE A 336 -5.16 7.18 -10.85
C ILE A 336 -4.50 5.85 -10.46
N VAL A 337 -3.30 5.54 -10.98
CA VAL A 337 -2.57 4.29 -10.65
C VAL A 337 -2.23 4.20 -9.16
N ILE A 338 -1.90 5.32 -8.52
CA ILE A 338 -1.64 5.38 -7.07
C ILE A 338 -2.93 5.08 -6.28
N LEU A 339 -4.07 5.64 -6.68
CA LEU A 339 -5.37 5.36 -6.05
C LEU A 339 -5.78 3.90 -6.22
N LEU A 340 -5.59 3.33 -7.41
CA LEU A 340 -5.78 1.89 -7.64
C LEU A 340 -4.86 1.05 -6.75
N GLY A 341 -3.63 1.52 -6.48
CA GLY A 341 -2.71 0.88 -5.54
C GLY A 341 -3.19 0.94 -4.09
N GLY A 342 -3.83 2.03 -3.70
CA GLY A 342 -4.50 2.17 -2.40
C GLY A 342 -5.65 1.17 -2.25
N LEU A 343 -6.49 1.05 -3.29
CA LEU A 343 -7.62 0.11 -3.31
C LEU A 343 -7.15 -1.35 -3.30
N LEU A 344 -6.14 -1.69 -4.12
CA LEU A 344 -5.57 -3.04 -4.21
C LEU A 344 -5.09 -3.56 -2.85
N ALA A 345 -4.67 -2.68 -1.95
CA ALA A 345 -4.21 -3.07 -0.62
C ALA A 345 -5.32 -3.57 0.31
N TYR A 346 -6.58 -3.40 -0.07
CA TYR A 346 -7.76 -3.84 0.69
C TYR A 346 -8.55 -4.96 0.01
N VAL A 347 -8.11 -5.40 -1.15
CA VAL A 347 -8.72 -6.53 -1.86
C VAL A 347 -7.84 -7.76 -1.62
N PRO A 348 -8.36 -8.84 -1.02
CA PRO A 348 -7.58 -10.03 -0.74
C PRO A 348 -7.09 -10.70 -2.04
N PRO A 349 -5.83 -11.12 -2.11
CA PRO A 349 -5.34 -11.89 -3.23
C PRO A 349 -5.90 -13.33 -3.17
N PRO A 350 -6.03 -14.03 -4.33
CA PRO A 350 -6.63 -15.37 -4.40
C PRO A 350 -5.98 -16.41 -3.50
N ASN A 351 -4.66 -16.39 -3.37
CA ASN A 351 -3.92 -17.35 -2.54
C ASN A 351 -4.18 -17.21 -1.03
N GLU A 352 -4.64 -16.07 -0.53
CA GLU A 352 -5.07 -15.94 0.87
C GLU A 352 -6.44 -16.60 1.09
N THR A 353 -7.31 -16.54 0.09
CA THR A 353 -8.64 -17.14 0.16
C THR A 353 -8.57 -18.66 0.23
N GLU A 354 -7.66 -19.29 -0.54
CA GLU A 354 -7.45 -20.75 -0.52
C GLU A 354 -6.75 -21.23 0.76
N ALA A 355 -5.78 -20.47 1.28
CA ALA A 355 -5.10 -20.82 2.53
C ALA A 355 -6.07 -20.78 3.74
N GLY A 356 -7.02 -19.84 3.76
CA GLY A 356 -8.09 -19.77 4.76
C GLY A 356 -9.02 -21.00 4.72
N MET A 357 -9.33 -21.52 3.54
CA MET A 357 -10.15 -22.73 3.37
C MET A 357 -9.38 -24.01 3.71
N SER A 358 -8.08 -24.09 3.42
CA SER A 358 -7.25 -25.27 3.71
C SER A 358 -6.91 -25.45 5.19
N SER A 359 -6.85 -24.36 5.96
CA SER A 359 -6.62 -24.43 7.41
C SER A 359 -7.82 -24.95 8.22
N ALA A 360 -8.98 -25.12 7.59
CA ALA A 360 -10.17 -25.74 8.15
C ALA A 360 -10.17 -27.28 8.05
N ALA A 361 -9.01 -27.91 7.82
CA ALA A 361 -8.88 -29.36 7.82
C ALA A 361 -9.28 -29.96 9.20
N PRO A 362 -10.02 -31.07 9.24
CA PRO A 362 -10.49 -31.65 10.50
C PRO A 362 -9.29 -32.03 11.37
N VAL A 363 -9.35 -31.62 12.66
CA VAL A 363 -8.42 -32.07 13.68
C VAL A 363 -8.49 -33.61 13.69
N PRO A 364 -7.37 -34.33 13.51
CA PRO A 364 -7.38 -35.79 13.58
C PRO A 364 -7.91 -36.24 14.95
N ALA A 365 -8.89 -37.14 14.95
CA ALA A 365 -9.40 -37.73 16.17
C ALA A 365 -8.22 -38.33 16.95
N LEU A 366 -8.04 -37.90 18.20
CA LEU A 366 -7.07 -38.48 19.11
C LEU A 366 -7.41 -39.98 19.22
N SER A 367 -6.54 -40.82 18.69
CA SER A 367 -6.64 -42.28 18.87
C SER A 367 -6.52 -42.53 20.38
N GLN A 368 -7.57 -43.12 20.97
CA GLN A 368 -7.47 -43.69 22.30
C GLN A 368 -6.34 -44.75 22.26
N GLN A 369 -5.26 -44.49 22.96
CA GLN A 369 -4.30 -45.52 23.27
C GLN A 369 -4.96 -46.42 24.30
N ASP A 370 -5.28 -47.65 23.88
CA ASP A 370 -5.66 -48.76 24.76
C ASP A 370 -4.53 -48.94 25.78
N THR A 371 -4.83 -48.67 27.04
CA THR A 371 -4.04 -49.18 28.17
C THR A 371 -4.61 -50.52 28.55
N SER A 372 -4.01 -51.56 28.06
CA SER A 372 -4.08 -52.91 28.65
C SER A 372 -3.13 -53.05 29.83
#